data_49a2fc66244b0aa519f38c62bc0b83e1
#
_entry.id   49a2fc66244b0aa519f38c62bc0b83e1
#
_cell.length_a   1.000
_cell.length_b   1.000
_cell.length_c   1.000
_cell.angle_alpha   90.00
_cell.angle_beta   90.00
_cell.angle_gamma   90.00
#
_symmetry.space_group_name_H-M   'P 1'
#
loop_
_entity.id
_entity.type
_entity.pdbx_description
1 polymer ?
#
loop_
_entity_poly.entity_id
_entity_poly.type
_entity_poly.pdbx_seq_one_letter_code
_entity_poly.pdbx_strand_id
1 'polypeptide(L)'
;MKIKKGFVLREMAGGVSVVVGVGEKANELKGYLTLNESGALIWKTLENGADLNGVVAKILQEYDVSEELATKDASLVFEKLKEIGAIDD
;
A
#
# COMPACT_ATOMS: atom_id res chain seq x y z
N MET A 1 5.68 -2.98 9.96
CA MET A 1 4.28 -2.61 9.73
C MET A 1 3.56 -3.71 8.98
N LYS A 2 2.30 -3.87 9.25
CA LYS A 2 1.42 -4.81 8.55
C LYS A 2 0.12 -4.11 8.21
N ILE A 3 -0.56 -4.64 7.20
CA ILE A 3 -1.93 -4.19 6.91
C ILE A 3 -2.85 -4.69 8.02
N LYS A 4 -3.69 -3.80 8.53
CA LYS A 4 -4.66 -4.15 9.56
C LYS A 4 -5.77 -5.01 8.97
N LYS A 5 -6.39 -5.83 9.82
CA LYS A 5 -7.57 -6.61 9.43
C LYS A 5 -8.70 -5.68 8.99
N GLY A 6 -9.46 -6.11 8.03
CA GLY A 6 -10.60 -5.34 7.53
C GLY A 6 -10.32 -4.53 6.29
N PHE A 7 -9.11 -4.62 5.75
CA PHE A 7 -8.76 -3.96 4.48
C PHE A 7 -8.25 -5.00 3.50
N VAL A 8 -8.71 -4.91 2.27
CA VAL A 8 -8.26 -5.79 1.19
C VAL A 8 -7.96 -4.98 -0.05
N LEU A 9 -7.09 -5.51 -0.89
CA LEU A 9 -6.73 -4.93 -2.17
C LEU A 9 -7.47 -5.68 -3.28
N ARG A 10 -8.15 -4.94 -4.15
CA ARG A 10 -8.77 -5.51 -5.34
C ARG A 10 -8.06 -5.00 -6.57
N GLU A 11 -7.54 -5.92 -7.36
CA GLU A 11 -6.87 -5.56 -8.61
C GLU A 11 -7.91 -5.36 -9.70
N MET A 12 -7.78 -4.24 -10.41
CA MET A 12 -8.68 -3.87 -11.51
C MET A 12 -7.89 -3.90 -12.82
N ALA A 13 -8.59 -3.78 -13.92
CA ALA A 13 -7.94 -3.70 -15.22
C ALA A 13 -7.08 -2.43 -15.33
N GLY A 14 -6.04 -2.48 -16.16
CA GLY A 14 -5.21 -1.31 -16.44
C GLY A 14 -4.13 -1.01 -15.40
N GLY A 15 -3.77 -1.97 -14.57
CA GLY A 15 -2.71 -1.79 -13.58
C GLY A 15 -3.12 -0.95 -12.37
N VAL A 16 -4.43 -0.79 -12.16
CA VAL A 16 -4.96 -0.05 -11.02
C VAL A 16 -5.49 -1.03 -9.98
N SER A 17 -5.24 -0.75 -8.71
CA SER A 17 -5.80 -1.51 -7.60
C SER A 17 -6.58 -0.58 -6.68
N VAL A 18 -7.59 -1.13 -6.02
CA VAL A 18 -8.45 -0.37 -5.11
C VAL A 18 -8.40 -1.01 -3.73
N VAL A 19 -8.18 -0.18 -2.71
CA VAL A 19 -8.25 -0.61 -1.32
C VAL A 19 -9.70 -0.46 -0.86
N VAL A 20 -10.25 -1.54 -0.32
CA VAL A 20 -11.63 -1.53 0.20
C VAL A 20 -11.63 -2.02 1.63
N GLY A 21 -12.54 -1.47 2.43
CA GLY A 21 -12.81 -1.95 3.76
C GLY A 21 -13.86 -3.06 3.71
N VAL A 22 -13.72 -4.09 4.55
CA VAL A 22 -14.67 -5.20 4.65
C VAL A 22 -15.11 -5.37 6.10
N GLY A 23 -16.29 -5.95 6.29
CA GLY A 23 -16.84 -6.13 7.63
C GLY A 23 -17.05 -4.77 8.31
N GLU A 24 -16.55 -4.63 9.52
CA GLU A 24 -16.69 -3.38 10.27
C GLU A 24 -15.99 -2.20 9.61
N LYS A 25 -14.94 -2.46 8.85
CA LYS A 25 -14.17 -1.41 8.17
C LYS A 25 -14.87 -0.89 6.90
N ALA A 26 -15.88 -1.58 6.40
CA ALA A 26 -16.60 -1.14 5.21
C ALA A 26 -17.23 0.25 5.39
N ASN A 27 -17.61 0.62 6.60
CA ASN A 27 -18.22 1.92 6.90
C ASN A 27 -17.21 2.97 7.37
N GLU A 28 -15.99 2.57 7.68
CA GLU A 28 -14.95 3.48 8.17
C GLU A 28 -14.17 4.12 7.03
N LEU A 29 -14.02 3.41 5.92
CA LEU A 29 -13.29 3.90 4.76
C LEU A 29 -14.19 4.83 3.94
N LYS A 30 -13.87 6.11 3.97
CA LYS A 30 -14.63 7.12 3.21
C LYS A 30 -14.08 7.22 1.80
N GLY A 31 -14.81 6.64 0.83
CA GLY A 31 -14.40 6.63 -0.56
C GLY A 31 -13.44 5.49 -0.86
N TYR A 32 -12.67 5.63 -1.92
CA TYR A 32 -11.74 4.62 -2.38
C TYR A 32 -10.32 5.16 -2.35
N LEU A 33 -9.38 4.31 -1.97
CA LEU A 33 -7.97 4.58 -2.21
C LEU A 33 -7.53 3.75 -3.40
N THR A 34 -7.10 4.42 -4.47
CA THR A 34 -6.57 3.72 -5.64
C THR A 34 -5.05 3.70 -5.58
N LEU A 35 -4.46 2.59 -5.99
CA LEU A 35 -3.02 2.42 -6.05
C LEU A 35 -2.62 2.00 -7.47
N ASN A 36 -1.49 2.52 -7.92
CA ASN A 36 -0.88 2.05 -9.17
C ASN A 36 -0.12 0.76 -8.91
N GLU A 37 0.60 0.25 -9.91
CA GLU A 37 1.34 -1.00 -9.77
C GLU A 37 2.33 -0.99 -8.61
N SER A 38 3.10 0.10 -8.47
CA SER A 38 4.08 0.20 -7.38
C SER A 38 3.39 0.28 -6.01
N GLY A 39 2.27 0.99 -5.93
CA GLY A 39 1.47 1.05 -4.70
C GLY A 39 0.91 -0.32 -4.31
N ALA A 40 0.46 -1.09 -5.29
CA ALA A 40 -0.02 -2.45 -5.06
C ALA A 40 1.11 -3.36 -4.57
N LEU A 41 2.30 -3.21 -5.12
CA LEU A 41 3.48 -3.97 -4.65
C LEU A 41 3.80 -3.64 -3.19
N ILE A 42 3.74 -2.37 -2.84
CA ILE A 42 3.95 -1.90 -1.47
C ILE A 42 2.92 -2.55 -0.54
N TRP A 43 1.65 -2.54 -0.93
CA TRP A 43 0.57 -3.16 -0.17
C TRP A 43 0.85 -4.65 0.08
N LYS A 44 1.16 -5.39 -0.98
CA LYS A 44 1.44 -6.83 -0.90
C LYS A 44 2.63 -7.12 0.00
N THR A 45 3.66 -6.28 -0.06
CA THR A 45 4.83 -6.41 0.81
C THR A 45 4.42 -6.22 2.27
N LEU A 46 3.57 -5.24 2.56
CA LEU A 46 3.08 -4.97 3.91
C LEU A 46 2.14 -6.05 4.44
N GLU A 47 1.47 -6.79 3.57
CA GLU A 47 0.64 -7.93 4.00
C GLU A 47 1.45 -8.98 4.75
N ASN A 48 2.73 -9.12 4.37
CA ASN A 48 3.64 -10.05 5.02
C ASN A 48 4.44 -9.41 6.17
N GLY A 49 4.25 -8.12 6.37
CA GLY A 49 4.98 -7.35 7.36
C GLY A 49 6.31 -6.84 6.83
N ALA A 50 6.52 -5.55 6.88
CA ALA A 50 7.76 -4.92 6.45
C ALA A 50 7.88 -3.52 7.05
N ASP A 51 9.10 -3.03 7.15
CA ASP A 51 9.34 -1.62 7.45
C ASP A 51 9.60 -0.86 6.14
N LEU A 52 9.86 0.44 6.25
CA LEU A 52 10.11 1.27 5.07
C LEU A 52 11.30 0.74 4.27
N ASN A 53 12.38 0.35 4.93
CA ASN A 53 13.56 -0.18 4.25
C ASN A 53 13.25 -1.45 3.47
N GLY A 54 12.44 -2.35 4.04
CA GLY A 54 12.02 -3.58 3.38
C GLY A 54 11.17 -3.31 2.14
N VAL A 55 10.26 -2.34 2.24
CA VAL A 55 9.42 -1.93 1.12
C VAL A 55 10.27 -1.31 0.00
N VAL A 56 11.19 -0.42 0.35
CA VAL A 56 12.10 0.20 -0.62
C VAL A 56 12.94 -0.85 -1.33
N ALA A 57 13.49 -1.82 -0.57
CA ALA A 57 14.27 -2.91 -1.16
C ALA A 57 13.44 -3.70 -2.18
N LYS A 58 12.17 -3.95 -1.89
CA LYS A 58 11.28 -4.67 -2.79
C LYS A 58 11.02 -3.88 -4.08
N ILE A 59 10.81 -2.58 -3.96
CA ILE A 59 10.64 -1.71 -5.14
C ILE A 59 11.88 -1.77 -6.02
N LEU A 60 13.08 -1.70 -5.43
CA LEU A 60 14.33 -1.74 -6.17
C LEU A 60 14.58 -3.08 -6.86
N GLN A 61 14.01 -4.17 -6.35
CA GLN A 61 14.08 -5.48 -6.99
C GLN A 61 13.20 -5.55 -8.24
N GLU A 62 12.05 -4.89 -8.21
CA GLU A 62 11.03 -5.02 -9.24
C GLU A 62 11.09 -3.93 -10.31
N TYR A 63 11.66 -2.77 -9.97
CA TYR A 63 11.69 -1.61 -10.86
C TYR A 63 13.09 -1.03 -10.95
N ASP A 64 13.39 -0.50 -12.13
CA ASP A 64 14.66 0.18 -12.39
C ASP A 64 14.51 1.67 -12.04
N VAL A 65 14.55 1.96 -10.76
CA VAL A 65 14.40 3.32 -10.23
C VAL A 65 15.49 3.57 -9.20
N SER A 66 15.75 4.85 -8.91
CA SER A 66 16.71 5.21 -7.87
C SER A 66 16.15 4.90 -6.48
N GLU A 67 17.03 4.70 -5.51
CA GLU A 67 16.63 4.52 -4.12
C GLU A 67 15.86 5.73 -3.59
N GLU A 68 16.29 6.93 -4.00
CA GLU A 68 15.62 8.17 -3.62
C GLU A 68 14.17 8.19 -4.08
N LEU A 69 13.92 7.83 -5.35
CA LEU A 69 12.57 7.79 -5.89
C LEU A 69 11.74 6.69 -5.22
N ALA A 70 12.32 5.52 -5.02
CA ALA A 70 11.63 4.41 -4.35
C ALA A 70 11.22 4.79 -2.92
N THR A 71 12.11 5.47 -2.19
CA THR A 71 11.82 5.92 -0.82
C THR A 71 10.69 6.95 -0.80
N LYS A 72 10.72 7.88 -1.75
CA LYS A 72 9.69 8.92 -1.87
C LYS A 72 8.33 8.30 -2.14
N ASP A 73 8.27 7.38 -3.10
CA ASP A 73 7.02 6.70 -3.46
C ASP A 73 6.47 5.87 -2.30
N ALA A 74 7.34 5.12 -1.63
CA ALA A 74 6.94 4.31 -0.48
C ALA A 74 6.40 5.19 0.65
N SER A 75 7.05 6.31 0.93
CA SER A 75 6.61 7.24 1.98
C SER A 75 5.25 7.83 1.67
N LEU A 76 4.97 8.18 0.41
CA LEU A 76 3.68 8.72 0.01
C LEU A 76 2.57 7.67 0.18
N VAL A 77 2.83 6.43 -0.19
CA VAL A 77 1.85 5.36 -0.02
C VAL A 77 1.61 5.09 1.46
N PHE A 78 2.67 5.07 2.27
CA PHE A 78 2.54 4.88 3.72
C PHE A 78 1.65 5.95 4.34
N GLU A 79 1.83 7.22 3.96
CA GLU A 79 0.97 8.30 4.45
C GLU A 79 -0.49 8.09 4.10
N LYS A 80 -0.77 7.70 2.87
CA LYS A 80 -2.14 7.40 2.44
C LYS A 80 -2.76 6.24 3.22
N LEU A 81 -1.98 5.19 3.45
CA LEU A 81 -2.45 4.03 4.20
C LEU A 81 -2.69 4.37 5.68
N LYS A 82 -1.88 5.24 6.26
CA LYS A 82 -2.11 5.74 7.62
C LYS A 82 -3.38 6.57 7.70
N GLU A 83 -3.61 7.43 6.72
CA GLU A 83 -4.81 8.28 6.69
C GLU A 83 -6.10 7.48 6.69
N ILE A 84 -6.13 6.35 5.99
CA ILE A 84 -7.33 5.51 5.96
C ILE A 84 -7.35 4.49 7.11
N GLY A 85 -6.32 4.47 7.94
CA GLY A 85 -6.25 3.56 9.08
C GLY A 85 -5.87 2.13 8.73
N ALA A 86 -5.28 1.91 7.54
CA ALA A 86 -4.92 0.57 7.08
C ALA A 86 -3.61 0.07 7.68
N ILE A 87 -2.76 0.97 8.16
CA ILE A 87 -1.51 0.61 8.87
C ILE A 87 -1.35 1.49 10.09
N ASP A 88 -0.57 1.01 11.05
CA ASP A 88 -0.16 1.79 12.21
C ASP A 88 1.16 2.51 11.95
N ASP A 89 1.44 3.50 12.74
CA ASP A 89 2.73 4.17 12.71
C ASP A 89 3.88 3.26 13.15
#